data_e060e8f332cce2fba2bd6e5870cfdbcf
#
_entry.id   e060e8f332cce2fba2bd6e5870cfdbcf
#
_cell.length_a   1.000
_cell.length_b   1.000
_cell.length_c   1.000
_cell.angle_alpha   90.00
_cell.angle_beta   90.00
_cell.angle_gamma   90.00
#
_symmetry.space_group_name_H-M   'P 1'
#
loop_
_entity.id
_entity.type
_entity.pdbx_description
1 polymer ?
#
loop_
_entity_poly.entity_id
_entity_poly.type
_entity_poly.pdbx_seq_one_letter_code
_entity_poly.pdbx_strand_id
1 'polypeptide(L)'
;RNAVIQSLRLLQILRPTPTAKARASDIVALRRYDGTISSTIDVLAEAGLLIEDVPTRVEKYFTATFIADGALPQQMEQHLRLWLQVMLGGSRHSPRQVPRDPATVELHIRGLAPVVQCWAQAGHQSFAEITKGDILTALAALPQRTSHRHFAETGLRSLFKILKGRRLVSANPMR
;
A
#
# COMPACT_ATOMS: atom_id res chain seq x y z
N ARG A 1 -8.13 -23.81 -23.18
CA ARG A 1 -8.15 -25.20 -22.68
C ARG A 1 -6.77 -25.64 -22.15
N ASN A 2 -5.66 -25.33 -22.82
CA ASN A 2 -4.31 -25.70 -22.36
C ASN A 2 -3.88 -24.99 -21.08
N ALA A 3 -4.22 -23.71 -20.91
CA ALA A 3 -3.87 -22.93 -19.73
C ALA A 3 -4.46 -23.51 -18.41
N VAL A 4 -5.72 -23.96 -18.45
CA VAL A 4 -6.37 -24.58 -17.29
C VAL A 4 -5.70 -25.90 -16.91
N ILE A 5 -5.35 -26.73 -17.90
CA ILE A 5 -4.67 -28.01 -17.67
C ILE A 5 -3.28 -27.79 -17.09
N GLN A 6 -2.56 -26.79 -17.57
CA GLN A 6 -1.24 -26.44 -17.05
C GLN A 6 -1.33 -25.90 -15.62
N SER A 7 -2.29 -25.00 -15.33
CA SER A 7 -2.53 -24.51 -13.97
C SER A 7 -2.85 -25.66 -13.00
N LEU A 8 -3.68 -26.62 -13.41
CA LEU A 8 -4.01 -27.78 -12.58
C LEU A 8 -2.78 -28.68 -12.32
N ARG A 9 -1.93 -28.91 -13.33
CA ARG A 9 -0.68 -29.66 -13.15
C ARG A 9 0.29 -28.95 -12.19
N LEU A 10 0.43 -27.63 -12.34
CA LEU A 10 1.26 -26.81 -11.43
C LEU A 10 0.72 -26.89 -9.99
N LEU A 11 -0.58 -26.79 -9.82
CA LEU A 11 -1.22 -26.91 -8.50
C LEU A 11 -1.01 -28.29 -7.88
N GLN A 12 -1.00 -29.36 -8.68
CA GLN A 12 -0.69 -30.71 -8.20
C GLN A 12 0.76 -30.87 -7.74
N ILE A 13 1.70 -30.19 -8.41
CA ILE A 13 3.12 -30.20 -8.02
C ILE A 13 3.36 -29.37 -6.76
N LEU A 14 2.74 -28.20 -6.65
CA LEU A 14 2.92 -27.27 -5.54
C LEU A 14 2.15 -27.67 -4.28
N ARG A 15 1.17 -28.54 -4.41
CA ARG A 15 0.27 -28.94 -3.32
C ARG A 15 0.30 -30.45 -3.14
N PRO A 16 1.08 -30.96 -2.20
CA PRO A 16 1.16 -32.41 -1.93
C PRO A 16 -0.17 -32.99 -1.42
N THR A 17 -1.06 -32.15 -0.90
CA THR A 17 -2.42 -32.55 -0.49
C THR A 17 -3.45 -31.51 -0.96
N PRO A 18 -4.73 -31.89 -1.17
CA PRO A 18 -5.79 -30.96 -1.60
C PRO A 18 -6.01 -29.77 -0.65
N THR A 19 -5.66 -29.92 0.62
CA THR A 19 -5.82 -28.88 1.67
C THR A 19 -4.54 -28.08 1.90
N ALA A 20 -3.39 -28.46 1.33
CA ALA A 20 -2.16 -27.72 1.49
C ALA A 20 -2.26 -26.33 0.84
N LYS A 21 -1.78 -25.31 1.56
CA LYS A 21 -1.70 -23.96 1.00
C LYS A 21 -0.48 -23.81 0.11
N ALA A 22 -0.65 -23.19 -1.05
CA ALA A 22 0.45 -22.84 -1.94
C ALA A 22 1.01 -21.44 -1.57
N ARG A 23 2.32 -21.25 -1.70
CA ARG A 23 2.95 -19.95 -1.51
C ARG A 23 2.89 -19.14 -2.80
N ALA A 24 2.59 -17.86 -2.71
CA ALA A 24 2.59 -16.97 -3.86
C ALA A 24 4.00 -16.89 -4.50
N SER A 25 5.07 -16.94 -3.70
CA SER A 25 6.46 -16.99 -4.17
C SER A 25 6.73 -18.17 -5.09
N ASP A 26 6.24 -19.36 -4.76
CA ASP A 26 6.44 -20.57 -5.56
C ASP A 26 5.71 -20.46 -6.91
N ILE A 27 4.50 -19.90 -6.89
CA ILE A 27 3.70 -19.68 -8.11
C ILE A 27 4.37 -18.64 -9.01
N VAL A 28 4.87 -17.52 -8.42
CA VAL A 28 5.59 -16.48 -9.18
C VAL A 28 6.90 -17.00 -9.77
N ALA A 29 7.62 -17.90 -9.09
CA ALA A 29 8.84 -18.52 -9.60
C ALA A 29 8.58 -19.32 -10.89
N LEU A 30 7.36 -19.84 -11.07
CA LEU A 30 6.94 -20.57 -12.25
C LEU A 30 6.59 -19.68 -13.46
N ARG A 31 6.64 -18.35 -13.30
CA ARG A 31 6.38 -17.37 -14.38
C ARG A 31 7.21 -17.61 -15.64
N ARG A 32 8.34 -18.28 -15.50
CA ARG A 32 9.23 -18.63 -16.63
C ARG A 32 8.65 -19.73 -17.54
N TYR A 33 7.58 -20.41 -17.08
CA TYR A 33 7.07 -21.60 -17.77
C TYR A 33 5.69 -21.42 -18.42
N ASP A 34 4.85 -20.46 -17.99
CA ASP A 34 3.68 -20.00 -18.79
C ASP A 34 2.81 -18.93 -18.08
N GLY A 35 2.06 -18.18 -18.89
CA GLY A 35 1.49 -16.87 -18.61
C GLY A 35 0.17 -16.75 -17.79
N THR A 36 -0.29 -17.78 -17.06
CA THR A 36 -1.58 -17.75 -16.33
C THR A 36 -1.46 -17.57 -14.80
N ILE A 37 -0.33 -17.00 -14.34
CA ILE A 37 -0.01 -16.89 -12.90
C ILE A 37 -1.00 -16.05 -12.14
N SER A 38 -1.42 -14.90 -12.68
CA SER A 38 -2.36 -14.00 -11.97
C SER A 38 -3.67 -14.71 -11.66
N SER A 39 -4.28 -15.35 -12.66
CA SER A 39 -5.53 -16.09 -12.47
C SER A 39 -5.40 -17.25 -11.48
N THR A 40 -4.23 -17.92 -11.43
CA THR A 40 -3.98 -18.99 -10.48
C THR A 40 -3.87 -18.45 -9.05
N ILE A 41 -3.20 -17.31 -8.86
CA ILE A 41 -3.10 -16.61 -7.57
C ILE A 41 -4.49 -16.18 -7.11
N ASP A 42 -5.29 -15.55 -7.97
CA ASP A 42 -6.64 -15.07 -7.65
C ASP A 42 -7.55 -16.22 -7.19
N VAL A 43 -7.56 -17.32 -7.93
CA VAL A 43 -8.36 -18.51 -7.59
C VAL A 43 -7.93 -19.13 -6.25
N LEU A 44 -6.63 -19.22 -5.97
CA LEU A 44 -6.13 -19.76 -4.71
C LEU A 44 -6.40 -18.82 -3.53
N ALA A 45 -6.31 -17.51 -3.75
CA ALA A 45 -6.63 -16.51 -2.74
C ALA A 45 -8.13 -16.58 -2.38
N GLU A 46 -9.01 -16.63 -3.37
CA GLU A 46 -10.46 -16.76 -3.19
C GLU A 46 -10.83 -18.07 -2.47
N ALA A 47 -10.13 -19.16 -2.78
CA ALA A 47 -10.30 -20.45 -2.12
C ALA A 47 -9.68 -20.52 -0.69
N GLY A 48 -8.97 -19.47 -0.24
CA GLY A 48 -8.26 -19.46 1.05
C GLY A 48 -7.05 -20.41 1.10
N LEU A 49 -6.54 -20.81 -0.05
CA LEU A 49 -5.47 -21.80 -0.25
C LEU A 49 -4.12 -21.16 -0.62
N LEU A 50 -4.05 -19.82 -0.61
CA LEU A 50 -2.83 -19.07 -0.89
C LEU A 50 -2.17 -18.60 0.41
N ILE A 51 -0.84 -18.70 0.48
CA ILE A 51 0.00 -17.98 1.44
C ILE A 51 0.58 -16.80 0.68
N GLU A 52 0.16 -15.58 1.02
CA GLU A 52 0.63 -14.33 0.44
C GLU A 52 1.99 -13.96 1.04
N ASP A 53 3.07 -14.54 0.54
CA ASP A 53 4.45 -14.29 0.96
C ASP A 53 5.24 -13.40 -0.02
N VAL A 54 4.57 -12.91 -1.07
CA VAL A 54 5.16 -11.98 -2.04
C VAL A 54 4.46 -10.63 -1.91
N PRO A 55 5.21 -9.54 -1.73
CA PRO A 55 4.64 -8.21 -1.70
C PRO A 55 3.83 -7.92 -2.97
N THR A 56 2.65 -7.37 -2.80
CA THR A 56 1.81 -6.92 -3.90
C THR A 56 2.50 -5.81 -4.70
N ARG A 57 1.98 -5.51 -5.89
CA ARG A 57 2.49 -4.39 -6.71
C ARG A 57 2.49 -3.08 -5.93
N VAL A 58 1.43 -2.82 -5.18
CA VAL A 58 1.28 -1.58 -4.40
C VAL A 58 2.29 -1.53 -3.25
N GLU A 59 2.53 -2.63 -2.55
CA GLU A 59 3.53 -2.72 -1.49
C GLU A 59 4.96 -2.55 -2.03
N LYS A 60 5.26 -3.12 -3.20
CA LYS A 60 6.55 -2.88 -3.88
C LYS A 60 6.71 -1.41 -4.26
N TYR A 61 5.66 -0.81 -4.83
CA TYR A 61 5.68 0.61 -5.19
C TYR A 61 5.83 1.50 -3.96
N PHE A 62 5.10 1.20 -2.87
CA PHE A 62 5.23 1.88 -1.59
C PHE A 62 6.67 1.80 -1.04
N THR A 63 7.25 0.60 -1.02
CA THR A 63 8.62 0.38 -0.54
C THR A 63 9.63 1.16 -1.39
N ALA A 64 9.52 1.09 -2.70
CA ALA A 64 10.39 1.85 -3.61
C ALA A 64 10.24 3.37 -3.43
N THR A 65 9.04 3.86 -3.11
CA THR A 65 8.77 5.30 -3.00
C THR A 65 9.20 5.89 -1.66
N PHE A 66 9.02 5.16 -0.56
CA PHE A 66 9.19 5.71 0.79
C PHE A 66 10.31 5.08 1.60
N ILE A 67 10.74 3.86 1.27
CA ILE A 67 11.60 3.07 2.15
C ILE A 67 12.99 2.81 1.57
N ALA A 68 13.07 2.58 0.25
CA ALA A 68 14.29 2.07 -0.40
C ALA A 68 15.54 2.93 -0.15
N ASP A 69 15.39 4.24 -0.07
CA ASP A 69 16.50 5.17 0.09
C ASP A 69 16.81 5.50 1.57
N GLY A 70 16.04 4.95 2.52
CA GLY A 70 16.18 5.28 3.95
C GLY A 70 16.01 6.77 4.27
N ALA A 71 15.39 7.53 3.36
CA ALA A 71 15.28 8.99 3.45
C ALA A 71 14.24 9.47 4.45
N LEU A 72 13.35 8.58 4.92
CA LEU A 72 12.31 8.95 5.87
C LEU A 72 12.69 8.61 7.32
N PRO A 73 12.36 9.50 8.27
CA PRO A 73 12.44 9.19 9.68
C PRO A 73 11.62 7.94 10.04
N GLN A 74 12.16 7.11 10.93
CA GLN A 74 11.56 5.82 11.30
C GLN A 74 10.08 5.93 11.73
N GLN A 75 9.73 6.99 12.45
CA GLN A 75 8.36 7.20 12.92
C GLN A 75 7.41 7.53 11.77
N MET A 76 7.84 8.32 10.81
CA MET A 76 7.05 8.59 9.59
C MET A 76 6.84 7.32 8.77
N GLU A 77 7.88 6.50 8.62
CA GLU A 77 7.80 5.21 7.92
C GLU A 77 6.77 4.29 8.58
N GLN A 78 6.83 4.12 9.91
CA GLN A 78 5.88 3.29 10.67
C GLN A 78 4.43 3.77 10.47
N HIS A 79 4.20 5.07 10.50
CA HIS A 79 2.88 5.66 10.28
C HIS A 79 2.36 5.43 8.86
N LEU A 80 3.23 5.53 7.85
CA LEU A 80 2.87 5.26 6.45
C LEU A 80 2.57 3.77 6.23
N ARG A 81 3.33 2.86 6.84
CA ARG A 81 3.05 1.42 6.80
C ARG A 81 1.69 1.09 7.41
N LEU A 82 1.38 1.67 8.57
CA LEU A 82 0.05 1.53 9.18
C LEU A 82 -1.05 2.07 8.26
N TRP A 83 -0.84 3.25 7.67
CA TRP A 83 -1.78 3.82 6.71
C TRP A 83 -2.01 2.89 5.51
N LEU A 84 -0.95 2.35 4.91
CA LEU A 84 -1.04 1.41 3.79
C LEU A 84 -1.84 0.17 4.17
N GLN A 85 -1.53 -0.43 5.32
CA GLN A 85 -2.25 -1.60 5.83
C GLN A 85 -3.75 -1.33 5.99
N VAL A 86 -4.12 -0.17 6.54
CA VAL A 86 -5.53 0.21 6.71
C VAL A 86 -6.20 0.50 5.37
N MET A 87 -5.48 1.10 4.42
CA MET A 87 -6.03 1.40 3.09
C MET A 87 -6.31 0.12 2.30
N LEU A 88 -5.42 -0.86 2.34
CA LEU A 88 -5.58 -2.14 1.61
C LEU A 88 -6.50 -3.12 2.33
N GLY A 89 -6.33 -3.31 3.64
CA GLY A 89 -7.07 -4.30 4.43
C GLY A 89 -8.34 -3.77 5.09
N GLY A 90 -8.52 -2.46 5.10
CA GLY A 90 -9.60 -1.83 5.86
C GLY A 90 -9.33 -1.77 7.37
N SER A 91 -10.29 -1.27 8.13
CA SER A 91 -10.23 -1.26 9.60
C SER A 91 -11.62 -1.34 10.22
N ARG A 92 -11.79 -2.27 11.16
CA ARG A 92 -12.99 -2.36 12.02
C ARG A 92 -12.92 -1.39 13.20
N HIS A 93 -11.71 -0.97 13.59
CA HIS A 93 -11.48 0.03 14.65
C HIS A 93 -11.66 1.44 14.12
N SER A 94 -11.92 2.39 15.02
CA SER A 94 -12.04 3.80 14.65
C SER A 94 -10.71 4.37 14.11
N PRO A 95 -10.75 5.11 12.99
CA PRO A 95 -11.90 5.33 12.12
C PRO A 95 -12.16 4.08 11.26
N ARG A 96 -13.41 3.61 11.25
CA ARG A 96 -13.78 2.50 10.37
C ARG A 96 -13.45 2.87 8.93
N GLN A 97 -12.82 1.93 8.24
CA GLN A 97 -12.36 2.10 6.86
C GLN A 97 -12.66 0.82 6.07
N VAL A 98 -13.33 0.98 4.95
CA VAL A 98 -13.48 -0.10 3.96
C VAL A 98 -12.18 -0.19 3.15
N PRO A 99 -11.72 -1.40 2.78
CA PRO A 99 -10.57 -1.58 1.89
C PRO A 99 -10.73 -0.73 0.62
N ARG A 100 -9.64 -0.16 0.16
CA ARG A 100 -9.60 0.63 -1.08
C ARG A 100 -9.01 -0.21 -2.19
N ASP A 101 -9.46 0.09 -3.40
CA ASP A 101 -8.86 -0.48 -4.61
C ASP A 101 -7.35 -0.16 -4.66
N PRO A 102 -6.49 -1.17 -4.95
CA PRO A 102 -5.04 -1.01 -4.99
C PRO A 102 -4.57 0.11 -5.92
N ALA A 103 -5.21 0.31 -7.07
CA ALA A 103 -4.86 1.40 -7.99
C ALA A 103 -5.14 2.78 -7.37
N THR A 104 -6.23 2.91 -6.60
CA THR A 104 -6.53 4.13 -5.84
C THR A 104 -5.45 4.39 -4.77
N VAL A 105 -5.01 3.35 -4.07
CA VAL A 105 -3.93 3.47 -3.07
C VAL A 105 -2.62 3.91 -3.73
N GLU A 106 -2.29 3.34 -4.90
CA GLU A 106 -1.09 3.73 -5.67
C GLU A 106 -1.13 5.22 -6.08
N LEU A 107 -2.29 5.74 -6.48
CA LEU A 107 -2.47 7.18 -6.77
C LEU A 107 -2.26 8.05 -5.52
N HIS A 108 -2.75 7.60 -4.36
CA HIS A 108 -2.52 8.31 -3.10
C HIS A 108 -1.03 8.29 -2.70
N ILE A 109 -0.32 7.15 -2.86
CA ILE A 109 1.13 7.07 -2.63
C ILE A 109 1.85 8.08 -3.50
N ARG A 110 1.54 8.13 -4.80
CA ARG A 110 2.12 9.07 -5.77
C ARG A 110 1.90 10.53 -5.37
N GLY A 111 0.70 10.85 -4.87
CA GLY A 111 0.38 12.21 -4.40
C GLY A 111 1.09 12.56 -3.09
N LEU A 112 1.20 11.61 -2.15
CA LEU A 112 1.83 11.81 -0.84
C LEU A 112 3.34 11.96 -0.93
N ALA A 113 3.99 11.25 -1.84
CA ALA A 113 5.44 11.12 -1.90
C ALA A 113 6.18 12.48 -1.89
N PRO A 114 5.90 13.45 -2.78
CA PRO A 114 6.62 14.72 -2.79
C PRO A 114 6.41 15.53 -1.51
N VAL A 115 5.22 15.44 -0.90
CA VAL A 115 4.89 16.19 0.32
C VAL A 115 5.62 15.60 1.53
N VAL A 116 5.58 14.28 1.68
CA VAL A 116 6.22 13.57 2.80
C VAL A 116 7.75 13.71 2.72
N GLN A 117 8.32 13.58 1.52
CA GLN A 117 9.77 13.76 1.31
C GLN A 117 10.20 15.21 1.62
N CYS A 118 9.40 16.21 1.24
CA CYS A 118 9.66 17.60 1.58
C CYS A 118 9.70 17.81 3.10
N TRP A 119 8.77 17.23 3.86
CA TRP A 119 8.76 17.34 5.32
C TRP A 119 9.94 16.62 5.96
N ALA A 120 10.32 15.44 5.49
CA ALA A 120 11.50 14.74 5.97
C ALA A 120 12.78 15.55 5.72
N GLN A 121 12.92 16.14 4.54
CA GLN A 121 14.04 17.03 4.18
C GLN A 121 14.06 18.32 5.00
N ALA A 122 12.88 18.84 5.41
CA ALA A 122 12.77 19.98 6.32
C ALA A 122 13.09 19.61 7.79
N GLY A 123 13.40 18.34 8.08
CA GLY A 123 13.82 17.86 9.40
C GLY A 123 12.73 17.35 10.31
N HIS A 124 11.47 17.31 9.85
CA HIS A 124 10.38 16.74 10.64
C HIS A 124 10.61 15.24 10.87
N GLN A 125 10.51 14.81 12.12
CA GLN A 125 10.72 13.43 12.53
C GLN A 125 9.40 12.63 12.60
N SER A 126 8.26 13.32 12.70
CA SER A 126 6.96 12.71 12.90
C SER A 126 5.84 13.51 12.25
N PHE A 127 4.77 12.82 11.83
CA PHE A 127 3.53 13.49 11.41
C PHE A 127 2.81 14.24 12.55
N ALA A 128 3.18 14.01 13.81
CA ALA A 128 2.64 14.76 14.95
C ALA A 128 3.13 16.21 14.98
N GLU A 129 4.26 16.51 14.33
CA GLU A 129 4.85 17.85 14.24
C GLU A 129 4.21 18.71 13.12
N ILE A 130 3.54 18.05 12.16
CA ILE A 130 3.00 18.71 10.98
C ILE A 130 1.81 19.59 11.35
N THR A 131 1.93 20.86 11.01
CA THR A 131 0.91 21.88 11.21
C THR A 131 0.04 22.08 9.95
N LYS A 132 -1.04 22.82 10.10
CA LYS A 132 -1.87 23.27 8.96
C LYS A 132 -1.05 24.15 8.00
N GLY A 133 -0.13 24.96 8.51
CA GLY A 133 0.78 25.79 7.70
C GLY A 133 1.66 24.95 6.81
N ASP A 134 2.28 23.88 7.35
CA ASP A 134 3.14 22.98 6.59
C ASP A 134 2.38 22.29 5.46
N ILE A 135 1.12 21.89 5.71
CA ILE A 135 0.27 21.31 4.67
C ILE A 135 -0.02 22.32 3.56
N LEU A 136 -0.42 23.53 3.91
CA LEU A 136 -0.74 24.56 2.92
C LEU A 136 0.50 24.91 2.08
N THR A 137 1.65 25.04 2.71
CA THR A 137 2.94 25.30 2.04
C THR A 137 3.30 24.17 1.08
N ALA A 138 3.22 22.91 1.53
CA ALA A 138 3.54 21.75 0.71
C ALA A 138 2.56 21.61 -0.48
N LEU A 139 1.26 21.82 -0.26
CA LEU A 139 0.27 21.79 -1.33
C LEU A 139 0.41 22.95 -2.32
N ALA A 140 0.85 24.14 -1.84
CA ALA A 140 1.10 25.27 -2.73
C ALA A 140 2.31 25.05 -3.64
N ALA A 141 3.30 24.28 -3.19
CA ALA A 141 4.48 23.91 -3.98
C ALA A 141 4.18 22.91 -5.10
N LEU A 142 3.05 22.18 -5.00
CA LEU A 142 2.65 21.24 -6.04
C LEU A 142 2.10 21.99 -7.26
N PRO A 143 2.29 21.45 -8.49
CA PRO A 143 1.75 22.04 -9.71
C PRO A 143 0.26 22.30 -9.62
N GLN A 144 -0.16 23.53 -9.91
CA GLN A 144 -1.58 23.93 -9.89
C GLN A 144 -2.36 23.18 -10.97
N ARG A 145 -3.63 22.87 -10.67
CA ARG A 145 -4.58 22.21 -11.60
C ARG A 145 -4.15 20.84 -12.12
N THR A 146 -3.35 20.10 -11.37
CA THR A 146 -2.99 18.72 -11.71
C THR A 146 -3.74 17.72 -10.85
N SER A 147 -3.96 16.53 -11.40
CA SER A 147 -4.48 15.38 -10.64
C SER A 147 -3.58 15.03 -9.43
N HIS A 148 -2.28 15.34 -9.51
CA HIS A 148 -1.33 15.13 -8.41
C HIS A 148 -1.72 15.86 -7.13
N ARG A 149 -2.12 17.13 -7.23
CA ARG A 149 -2.57 17.91 -6.06
C ARG A 149 -3.82 17.29 -5.43
N HIS A 150 -4.79 16.89 -6.25
CA HIS A 150 -6.00 16.20 -5.77
C HIS A 150 -5.66 14.91 -5.03
N PHE A 151 -4.76 14.08 -5.59
CA PHE A 151 -4.32 12.84 -4.95
C PHE A 151 -3.53 13.10 -3.67
N ALA A 152 -2.69 14.15 -3.63
CA ALA A 152 -2.01 14.57 -2.42
C ALA A 152 -3.00 14.97 -1.32
N GLU A 153 -3.96 15.84 -1.62
CA GLU A 153 -4.98 16.25 -0.66
C GLU A 153 -5.80 15.07 -0.13
N THR A 154 -6.25 14.18 -1.02
CA THR A 154 -7.05 13.02 -0.63
C THR A 154 -6.22 12.02 0.17
N GLY A 155 -4.96 11.79 -0.22
CA GLY A 155 -4.01 10.97 0.50
C GLY A 155 -3.73 11.51 1.90
N LEU A 156 -3.45 12.82 2.03
CA LEU A 156 -3.22 13.49 3.31
C LEU A 156 -4.45 13.42 4.23
N ARG A 157 -5.66 13.67 3.69
CA ARG A 157 -6.89 13.53 4.47
C ARG A 157 -7.06 12.11 5.03
N SER A 158 -6.78 11.08 4.22
CA SER A 158 -6.87 9.69 4.66
C SER A 158 -5.79 9.37 5.70
N LEU A 159 -4.55 9.81 5.49
CA LEU A 159 -3.43 9.61 6.41
C LEU A 159 -3.74 10.21 7.78
N PHE A 160 -4.00 11.52 7.85
CA PHE A 160 -4.26 12.19 9.12
C PHE A 160 -5.56 11.73 9.79
N LYS A 161 -6.58 11.31 9.02
CA LYS A 161 -7.78 10.68 9.58
C LYS A 161 -7.44 9.39 10.33
N ILE A 162 -6.61 8.53 9.73
CA ILE A 162 -6.19 7.26 10.32
C ILE A 162 -5.29 7.52 11.53
N LEU A 163 -4.26 8.36 11.40
CA LEU A 163 -3.35 8.67 12.50
C LEU A 163 -4.07 9.29 13.70
N LYS A 164 -5.00 10.23 13.46
CA LYS A 164 -5.83 10.81 14.54
C LYS A 164 -6.72 9.77 15.20
N GLY A 165 -7.35 8.90 14.42
CA GLY A 165 -8.20 7.86 14.98
C GLY A 165 -7.43 6.81 15.78
N ARG A 166 -6.15 6.61 15.46
CA ARG A 166 -5.22 5.75 16.21
C ARG A 166 -4.49 6.48 17.34
N ARG A 167 -4.80 7.76 17.58
CA ARG A 167 -4.19 8.63 18.61
C ARG A 167 -2.67 8.80 18.43
N LEU A 168 -2.18 8.67 17.21
CA LEU A 168 -0.77 8.87 16.84
C LEU A 168 -0.43 10.34 16.58
N VAL A 169 -1.45 11.16 16.35
CA VAL A 169 -1.36 12.62 16.27
C VAL A 169 -2.44 13.25 17.15
N SER A 170 -2.14 14.40 17.76
CA SER A 170 -3.05 15.10 18.66
C SER A 170 -4.20 15.78 17.93
N ALA A 171 -3.95 16.33 16.75
CA ALA A 171 -4.93 17.02 15.92
C ALA A 171 -4.88 16.50 14.47
N ASN A 172 -5.95 16.77 13.70
CA ASN A 172 -5.93 16.53 12.26
C ASN A 172 -5.71 17.90 11.57
N PRO A 173 -4.52 18.17 11.03
CA PRO A 173 -4.20 19.47 10.44
C PRO A 173 -4.91 19.73 9.10
N MET A 174 -5.62 18.73 8.56
CA MET A 174 -6.45 18.85 7.35
C MET A 174 -7.88 19.40 7.64
N ARG A 175 -8.17 19.77 8.89
CA ARG A 175 -9.46 20.34 9.30
C ARG A 175 -9.37 21.84 9.54
#